data_bcc94c5e6be94977036aa2d91067ed19
#
_entry.id   bcc94c5e6be94977036aa2d91067ed19
#
_cell.length_a   1.000
_cell.length_b   1.000
_cell.length_c   1.000
_cell.angle_alpha   90.00
_cell.angle_beta   90.00
_cell.angle_gamma   90.00
#
_symmetry.space_group_name_H-M   'P 1'
#
loop_
_entity.id
_entity.type
_entity.pdbx_description
1 polymer ?
#
loop_
_entity_poly.entity_id
_entity_poly.type
_entity_poly.pdbx_seq_one_letter_code
_entity_poly.pdbx_strand_id
1 'polypeptide(L)'
;MNKTQIKEKTGQTIFTVAAIICVIAVAAIFVFMLIKSIPAFNKIGLFDFIFGETWAPDRLDNYETSNLSGSYGILKMIVGTLATTVGALLIGGTLGYFTAVFLAFYCPKKLKKIFSSMVNLLAGIPSVVYGFFGIVFLLPLLANFAPNDGSGLLATSLILGIMIMPTVVSLSKTSLEAVPRSYYEGALALGSTHSQAVFGTVTKAAKSGVTASLVLGIGRALGETMAVVMVAGNSVAYPESLFNSFRVLTANIVLEMGYAGEVQQG
;
A
#
# COMPACT_ATOMS: atom_id res chain seq x y z
N MET A 1 -31.52 10.51 35.67
CA MET A 1 -30.64 9.90 34.68
C MET A 1 -30.06 8.62 35.27
N ASN A 2 -30.31 7.47 34.64
CA ASN A 2 -29.89 6.16 35.18
C ASN A 2 -28.36 6.03 35.08
N LYS A 3 -27.68 5.37 36.08
CA LYS A 3 -26.21 5.20 36.08
C LYS A 3 -25.65 4.63 34.76
N THR A 4 -26.44 3.83 34.05
CA THR A 4 -26.11 3.27 32.73
C THR A 4 -26.07 4.36 31.65
N GLN A 5 -27.04 5.28 31.63
CA GLN A 5 -27.09 6.39 30.69
C GLN A 5 -25.94 7.40 30.90
N ILE A 6 -25.51 7.57 32.15
CA ILE A 6 -24.34 8.45 32.45
C ILE A 6 -23.07 7.81 31.91
N LYS A 7 -22.83 6.51 32.15
CA LYS A 7 -21.65 5.79 31.63
C LYS A 7 -21.63 5.78 30.09
N GLU A 8 -22.79 5.60 29.45
CA GLU A 8 -22.89 5.60 28.00
C GLU A 8 -22.58 6.98 27.38
N LYS A 9 -23.15 8.05 27.95
CA LYS A 9 -22.83 9.43 27.53
C LYS A 9 -21.35 9.77 27.77
N THR A 10 -20.80 9.38 28.91
CA THR A 10 -19.37 9.61 29.20
C THR A 10 -18.49 8.87 28.19
N GLY A 11 -18.82 7.61 27.88
CA GLY A 11 -18.14 6.84 26.84
C GLY A 11 -18.22 7.50 25.47
N GLN A 12 -19.41 7.89 25.04
CA GLN A 12 -19.60 8.62 23.77
C GLN A 12 -18.77 9.91 23.72
N THR A 13 -18.78 10.70 24.80
CA THR A 13 -17.99 11.95 24.84
C THR A 13 -16.50 11.68 24.71
N ILE A 14 -15.96 10.68 25.42
CA ILE A 14 -14.53 10.32 25.34
C ILE A 14 -14.16 9.90 23.93
N PHE A 15 -14.96 9.01 23.28
CA PHE A 15 -14.69 8.57 21.93
C PHE A 15 -14.82 9.72 20.90
N THR A 16 -15.81 10.60 21.08
CA THR A 16 -15.97 11.77 20.20
C THR A 16 -14.79 12.73 20.34
N VAL A 17 -14.33 13.03 21.54
CA VAL A 17 -13.16 13.89 21.78
C VAL A 17 -11.90 13.25 21.18
N ALA A 18 -11.69 11.96 21.39
CA ALA A 18 -10.56 11.24 20.80
C ALA A 18 -10.59 11.28 19.25
N ALA A 19 -11.76 11.06 18.64
CA ALA A 19 -11.94 11.15 17.20
C ALA A 19 -11.64 12.56 16.67
N ILE A 20 -12.12 13.61 17.32
CA ILE A 20 -11.85 15.01 16.98
C ILE A 20 -10.35 15.29 17.04
N ILE A 21 -9.67 14.86 18.12
CA ILE A 21 -8.21 15.04 18.27
C ILE A 21 -7.47 14.35 17.11
N CYS A 22 -7.83 13.11 16.75
CA CYS A 22 -7.23 12.41 15.62
C CYS A 22 -7.41 13.16 14.30
N VAL A 23 -8.62 13.66 14.03
CA VAL A 23 -8.90 14.43 12.80
C VAL A 23 -8.09 15.72 12.77
N ILE A 24 -8.05 16.46 13.89
CA ILE A 24 -7.26 17.70 14.00
C ILE A 24 -5.76 17.41 13.81
N ALA A 25 -5.23 16.35 14.41
CA ALA A 25 -3.82 15.98 14.26
C ALA A 25 -3.46 15.67 12.80
N VAL A 26 -4.29 14.89 12.10
CA VAL A 26 -4.06 14.59 10.68
C VAL A 26 -4.16 15.86 9.82
N ALA A 27 -5.17 16.69 10.06
CA ALA A 27 -5.32 17.97 9.36
C ALA A 27 -4.13 18.91 9.61
N ALA A 28 -3.65 18.99 10.86
CA ALA A 28 -2.50 19.81 11.22
C ALA A 28 -1.21 19.36 10.51
N ILE A 29 -0.96 18.04 10.43
CA ILE A 29 0.18 17.48 9.68
C ILE A 29 0.07 17.88 8.20
N PHE A 30 -1.10 17.69 7.59
CA PHE A 30 -1.33 18.00 6.18
C PHE A 30 -1.10 19.51 5.90
N VAL A 31 -1.69 20.39 6.71
CA VAL A 31 -1.52 21.85 6.59
C VAL A 31 -0.06 22.27 6.80
N PHE A 32 0.61 21.69 7.80
CA PHE A 32 2.03 21.94 8.06
C PHE A 32 2.90 21.58 6.84
N MET A 33 2.69 20.39 6.26
CA MET A 33 3.42 19.95 5.07
C MET A 33 3.17 20.88 3.87
N LEU A 34 1.92 21.29 3.63
CA LEU A 34 1.60 22.24 2.58
C LEU A 34 2.29 23.60 2.77
N ILE A 35 2.25 24.17 3.97
CA ILE A 35 2.89 25.46 4.25
C ILE A 35 4.41 25.39 4.02
N LYS A 36 5.03 24.28 4.47
CA LYS A 36 6.47 24.07 4.30
C LYS A 36 6.90 23.84 2.87
N SER A 37 6.03 23.26 2.02
CA SER A 37 6.34 23.00 0.60
C SER A 37 6.20 24.25 -0.30
N ILE A 38 5.46 25.30 0.10
CA ILE A 38 5.27 26.51 -0.69
C ILE A 38 6.61 27.17 -1.13
N PRO A 39 7.60 27.39 -0.24
CA PRO A 39 8.86 28.00 -0.64
C PRO A 39 9.64 27.18 -1.68
N ALA A 40 9.60 25.85 -1.56
CA ALA A 40 10.24 24.93 -2.49
C ALA A 40 9.58 25.02 -3.88
N PHE A 41 8.24 24.96 -3.95
CA PHE A 41 7.51 25.09 -5.22
C PHE A 41 7.70 26.44 -5.90
N ASN A 42 7.83 27.52 -5.14
CA ASN A 42 8.12 28.84 -5.70
C ASN A 42 9.52 28.95 -6.33
N LYS A 43 10.49 28.15 -5.84
CA LYS A 43 11.86 28.13 -6.36
C LYS A 43 12.04 27.16 -7.53
N ILE A 44 11.44 25.97 -7.44
CA ILE A 44 11.65 24.88 -8.39
C ILE A 44 10.61 24.94 -9.53
N GLY A 45 9.38 25.39 -9.23
CA GLY A 45 8.24 25.27 -10.14
C GLY A 45 7.54 23.89 -10.01
N LEU A 46 6.21 23.92 -9.90
CA LEU A 46 5.41 22.71 -9.68
C LEU A 46 5.52 21.71 -10.85
N PHE A 47 5.54 22.20 -12.09
CA PHE A 47 5.63 21.35 -13.28
C PHE A 47 7.01 20.71 -13.41
N ASP A 48 8.07 21.45 -13.19
CA ASP A 48 9.44 20.94 -13.25
C ASP A 48 9.71 19.93 -12.13
N PHE A 49 9.10 20.12 -10.96
CA PHE A 49 9.15 19.17 -9.86
C PHE A 49 8.47 17.85 -10.21
N ILE A 50 7.23 17.89 -10.72
CA ILE A 50 6.43 16.68 -11.00
C ILE A 50 6.95 15.93 -12.23
N PHE A 51 7.26 16.66 -13.32
CA PHE A 51 7.62 16.09 -14.61
C PHE A 51 9.13 16.06 -14.89
N GLY A 52 9.93 16.64 -14.02
CA GLY A 52 11.38 16.57 -14.13
C GLY A 52 11.88 15.13 -13.95
N GLU A 53 12.90 14.77 -14.72
CA GLU A 53 13.48 13.42 -14.71
C GLU A 53 14.76 13.31 -13.88
N THR A 54 15.35 14.44 -13.50
CA THR A 54 16.65 14.49 -12.82
C THR A 54 16.45 14.75 -11.34
N TRP A 55 16.92 13.84 -10.51
CA TRP A 55 17.03 14.06 -9.07
C TRP A 55 18.52 14.14 -8.70
N ALA A 56 19.01 15.31 -8.41
CA ALA A 56 20.40 15.57 -8.05
C ALA A 56 20.50 16.80 -7.11
N PRO A 57 20.03 16.67 -5.85
CA PRO A 57 20.02 17.76 -4.88
C PRO A 57 21.43 18.26 -4.54
N ASP A 58 22.44 17.39 -4.56
CA ASP A 58 23.83 17.72 -4.19
C ASP A 58 24.54 18.66 -5.20
N ARG A 59 23.98 18.85 -6.39
CA ARG A 59 24.54 19.78 -7.39
C ARG A 59 24.29 21.26 -7.07
N LEU A 60 23.56 21.56 -6.02
CA LEU A 60 23.17 22.92 -5.63
C LEU A 60 24.22 23.64 -4.78
N ASP A 61 25.25 22.95 -4.30
CA ASP A 61 26.36 23.58 -3.55
C ASP A 61 27.24 24.49 -4.40
N ASN A 62 27.06 24.49 -5.73
CA ASN A 62 27.69 25.48 -6.61
C ASN A 62 26.75 26.69 -6.76
N TYR A 63 26.97 27.69 -5.95
CA TYR A 63 26.21 28.93 -5.74
C TYR A 63 25.96 29.82 -6.97
N GLU A 64 26.24 29.40 -8.20
CA GLU A 64 26.26 30.32 -9.35
C GLU A 64 25.20 30.04 -10.45
N THR A 65 24.36 29.02 -10.35
CA THR A 65 23.35 28.78 -11.40
C THR A 65 21.93 28.95 -10.90
N SER A 66 21.28 29.97 -11.38
CA SER A 66 19.89 30.39 -11.10
C SER A 66 18.78 29.42 -11.57
N ASN A 67 19.11 28.23 -12.08
CA ASN A 67 18.16 27.24 -12.55
C ASN A 67 18.16 25.99 -11.67
N LEU A 68 17.46 26.07 -10.54
CA LEU A 68 17.20 24.97 -9.60
C LEU A 68 16.23 23.92 -10.15
N SER A 69 15.46 24.24 -11.20
CA SER A 69 14.34 23.46 -11.70
C SER A 69 14.71 22.06 -12.20
N GLY A 70 15.89 21.86 -12.76
CA GLY A 70 16.31 20.57 -13.33
C GLY A 70 16.79 19.52 -12.34
N SER A 71 16.99 19.86 -11.05
CA SER A 71 17.65 19.00 -10.07
C SER A 71 16.70 18.26 -9.12
N TYR A 72 15.42 18.57 -9.11
CA TYR A 72 14.42 18.03 -8.18
C TYR A 72 13.26 17.29 -8.85
N GLY A 73 13.47 16.72 -10.02
CA GLY A 73 12.41 15.99 -10.74
C GLY A 73 12.10 14.63 -10.13
N ILE A 74 10.81 14.38 -9.83
CA ILE A 74 10.34 13.16 -9.16
C ILE A 74 9.63 12.16 -10.09
N LEU A 75 9.57 12.43 -11.40
CA LEU A 75 8.78 11.60 -12.36
C LEU A 75 9.19 10.13 -12.32
N LYS A 76 10.47 9.81 -12.28
CA LYS A 76 10.97 8.43 -12.21
C LYS A 76 10.47 7.70 -10.96
N MET A 77 10.41 8.41 -9.84
CA MET A 77 9.93 7.84 -8.56
C MET A 77 8.41 7.66 -8.56
N ILE A 78 7.66 8.55 -9.21
CA ILE A 78 6.21 8.39 -9.42
C ILE A 78 5.96 7.12 -10.23
N VAL A 79 6.65 6.96 -11.37
CA VAL A 79 6.52 5.76 -12.23
C VAL A 79 6.92 4.50 -11.45
N GLY A 80 8.02 4.52 -10.72
CA GLY A 80 8.46 3.41 -9.87
C GLY A 80 7.41 3.02 -8.82
N THR A 81 6.83 4.01 -8.14
CA THR A 81 5.78 3.79 -7.13
C THR A 81 4.52 3.18 -7.74
N LEU A 82 4.06 3.70 -8.88
CA LEU A 82 2.88 3.18 -9.57
C LEU A 82 3.11 1.77 -10.13
N ALA A 83 4.26 1.54 -10.78
CA ALA A 83 4.60 0.22 -11.32
C ALA A 83 4.64 -0.86 -10.24
N THR A 84 5.27 -0.55 -9.09
CA THR A 84 5.34 -1.47 -7.95
C THR A 84 3.96 -1.73 -7.33
N THR A 85 3.15 -0.68 -7.19
CA THR A 85 1.79 -0.80 -6.64
C THR A 85 0.90 -1.67 -7.54
N VAL A 86 0.97 -1.47 -8.86
CA VAL A 86 0.25 -2.30 -9.83
C VAL A 86 0.75 -3.74 -9.76
N GLY A 87 2.06 -3.97 -9.73
CA GLY A 87 2.64 -5.30 -9.57
C GLY A 87 2.19 -6.00 -8.29
N ALA A 88 2.23 -5.30 -7.16
CA ALA A 88 1.75 -5.80 -5.88
C ALA A 88 0.25 -6.13 -5.89
N LEU A 89 -0.56 -5.29 -6.53
CA LEU A 89 -2.01 -5.51 -6.64
C LEU A 89 -2.34 -6.70 -7.53
N LEU A 90 -1.65 -6.86 -8.66
CA LEU A 90 -1.84 -8.00 -9.56
C LEU A 90 -1.52 -9.32 -8.84
N ILE A 91 -0.50 -9.37 -8.02
CA ILE A 91 -0.10 -10.57 -7.26
C ILE A 91 -0.94 -10.70 -5.99
N GLY A 92 -0.79 -9.77 -5.06
CA GLY A 92 -1.38 -9.84 -3.73
C GLY A 92 -2.88 -9.59 -3.72
N GLY A 93 -3.39 -8.71 -4.58
CA GLY A 93 -4.82 -8.44 -4.74
C GLY A 93 -5.56 -9.64 -5.30
N THR A 94 -5.04 -10.22 -6.39
CA THR A 94 -5.64 -11.40 -7.04
C THR A 94 -5.61 -12.62 -6.13
N LEU A 95 -4.45 -12.97 -5.56
CA LEU A 95 -4.32 -14.10 -4.64
C LEU A 95 -5.15 -13.86 -3.38
N GLY A 96 -5.18 -12.63 -2.86
CA GLY A 96 -5.97 -12.24 -1.70
C GLY A 96 -7.48 -12.41 -1.94
N TYR A 97 -7.97 -11.96 -3.08
CA TYR A 97 -9.37 -12.11 -3.46
C TYR A 97 -9.78 -13.59 -3.58
N PHE A 98 -9.04 -14.40 -4.33
CA PHE A 98 -9.35 -15.82 -4.46
C PHE A 98 -9.25 -16.58 -3.14
N THR A 99 -8.28 -16.24 -2.29
CA THR A 99 -8.17 -16.77 -0.93
C THR A 99 -9.39 -16.39 -0.09
N ALA A 100 -9.89 -15.16 -0.20
CA ALA A 100 -11.10 -14.71 0.50
C ALA A 100 -12.33 -15.50 0.06
N VAL A 101 -12.54 -15.70 -1.24
CA VAL A 101 -13.64 -16.50 -1.80
C VAL A 101 -13.52 -17.95 -1.33
N PHE A 102 -12.32 -18.54 -1.37
CA PHE A 102 -12.08 -19.89 -0.87
C PHE A 102 -12.46 -20.01 0.62
N LEU A 103 -11.99 -19.09 1.45
CA LEU A 103 -12.28 -19.09 2.88
C LEU A 103 -13.76 -18.86 3.20
N ALA A 104 -14.46 -18.04 2.38
CA ALA A 104 -15.86 -17.74 2.60
C ALA A 104 -16.77 -18.93 2.28
N PHE A 105 -16.55 -19.63 1.14
CA PHE A 105 -17.52 -20.56 0.56
C PHE A 105 -17.04 -22.00 0.36
N TYR A 106 -15.74 -22.24 0.22
CA TYR A 106 -15.18 -23.54 -0.12
C TYR A 106 -14.44 -24.22 1.04
N CYS A 107 -13.95 -23.45 2.00
CA CYS A 107 -13.11 -23.97 3.07
C CYS A 107 -13.95 -24.69 4.15
N PRO A 108 -13.58 -25.92 4.53
CA PRO A 108 -14.21 -26.64 5.66
C PRO A 108 -14.11 -25.83 6.96
N LYS A 109 -15.17 -25.85 7.79
CA LYS A 109 -15.25 -25.04 9.03
C LYS A 109 -14.03 -25.19 9.96
N LYS A 110 -13.47 -26.40 10.07
CA LYS A 110 -12.29 -26.66 10.92
C LYS A 110 -11.02 -25.94 10.40
N LEU A 111 -10.77 -26.01 9.09
CA LEU A 111 -9.61 -25.38 8.44
C LEU A 111 -9.77 -23.86 8.31
N LYS A 112 -11.00 -23.38 8.12
CA LYS A 112 -11.32 -21.96 8.04
C LYS A 112 -10.78 -21.15 9.23
N LYS A 113 -10.90 -21.70 10.45
CA LYS A 113 -10.38 -21.05 11.67
C LYS A 113 -8.85 -20.95 11.62
N ILE A 114 -8.17 -22.03 11.21
CA ILE A 114 -6.71 -22.09 11.13
C ILE A 114 -6.20 -21.08 10.08
N PHE A 115 -6.70 -21.16 8.86
CA PHE A 115 -6.28 -20.24 7.78
C PHE A 115 -6.59 -18.77 8.10
N SER A 116 -7.76 -18.47 8.69
CA SER A 116 -8.08 -17.10 9.11
C SER A 116 -7.12 -16.60 10.20
N SER A 117 -6.71 -17.46 11.14
CA SER A 117 -5.70 -17.11 12.14
C SER A 117 -4.33 -16.86 11.50
N MET A 118 -3.92 -17.68 10.54
CA MET A 118 -2.65 -17.47 9.80
C MET A 118 -2.65 -16.13 9.03
N VAL A 119 -3.75 -15.81 8.34
CA VAL A 119 -3.90 -14.51 7.64
C VAL A 119 -3.81 -13.34 8.62
N ASN A 120 -4.45 -13.44 9.80
CA ASN A 120 -4.39 -12.39 10.81
C ASN A 120 -2.98 -12.25 11.42
N LEU A 121 -2.25 -13.36 11.60
CA LEU A 121 -0.85 -13.32 12.05
C LEU A 121 0.04 -12.62 11.02
N LEU A 122 -0.10 -12.94 9.73
CA LEU A 122 0.62 -12.25 8.66
C LEU A 122 0.33 -10.74 8.65
N ALA A 123 -0.92 -10.33 8.90
CA ALA A 123 -1.28 -8.92 8.99
C ALA A 123 -0.56 -8.16 10.13
N GLY A 124 -0.18 -8.87 11.19
CA GLY A 124 0.53 -8.32 12.35
C GLY A 124 2.05 -8.24 12.20
N ILE A 125 2.64 -8.80 11.14
CA ILE A 125 4.09 -8.76 10.93
C ILE A 125 4.51 -7.32 10.54
N PRO A 126 5.52 -6.72 11.21
CA PRO A 126 6.09 -5.44 10.81
C PRO A 126 6.67 -5.45 9.40
N SER A 127 6.51 -4.37 8.64
CA SER A 127 6.98 -4.29 7.25
C SER A 127 8.49 -4.49 7.08
N VAL A 128 9.28 -4.07 8.05
CA VAL A 128 10.73 -4.29 8.10
C VAL A 128 11.09 -5.78 8.04
N VAL A 129 10.29 -6.64 8.69
CA VAL A 129 10.51 -8.10 8.67
C VAL A 129 10.28 -8.66 7.27
N TYR A 130 9.28 -8.16 6.55
CA TYR A 130 9.08 -8.52 5.13
C TYR A 130 10.26 -8.08 4.26
N GLY A 131 10.78 -6.86 4.49
CA GLY A 131 11.96 -6.37 3.79
C GLY A 131 13.21 -7.20 4.09
N PHE A 132 13.43 -7.56 5.35
CA PHE A 132 14.53 -8.45 5.75
C PHE A 132 14.41 -9.85 5.13
N PHE A 133 13.21 -10.44 5.13
CA PHE A 133 12.94 -11.68 4.40
C PHE A 133 13.25 -11.53 2.91
N GLY A 134 12.93 -10.37 2.35
CA GLY A 134 13.27 -10.03 0.97
C GLY A 134 14.76 -10.13 0.70
N ILE A 135 15.59 -9.47 1.51
CA ILE A 135 17.04 -9.48 1.35
C ILE A 135 17.63 -10.88 1.54
N VAL A 136 17.23 -11.58 2.61
CA VAL A 136 17.87 -12.84 2.99
C VAL A 136 17.45 -14.01 2.12
N PHE A 137 16.20 -14.01 1.67
CA PHE A 137 15.62 -15.16 0.96
C PHE A 137 15.25 -14.84 -0.49
N LEU A 138 14.50 -13.76 -0.72
CA LEU A 138 13.93 -13.51 -2.04
C LEU A 138 14.98 -12.99 -3.05
N LEU A 139 15.84 -12.04 -2.66
CA LEU A 139 16.87 -11.50 -3.56
C LEU A 139 17.87 -12.58 -4.00
N PRO A 140 18.45 -13.41 -3.13
CA PRO A 140 19.33 -14.50 -3.55
C PRO A 140 18.64 -15.51 -4.48
N LEU A 141 17.34 -15.78 -4.25
CA LEU A 141 16.56 -16.66 -5.12
C LEU A 141 16.39 -16.05 -6.52
N LEU A 142 16.06 -14.75 -6.60
CA LEU A 142 15.88 -14.05 -7.86
C LEU A 142 17.19 -13.79 -8.60
N ALA A 143 18.30 -13.59 -7.89
CA ALA A 143 19.63 -13.40 -8.48
C ALA A 143 20.07 -14.57 -9.39
N ASN A 144 19.55 -15.78 -9.17
CA ASN A 144 19.80 -16.91 -10.06
C ASN A 144 19.20 -16.74 -11.46
N PHE A 145 18.19 -15.86 -11.62
CA PHE A 145 17.46 -15.61 -12.86
C PHE A 145 17.63 -14.17 -13.35
N ALA A 146 18.17 -13.29 -12.51
CA ALA A 146 18.36 -11.88 -12.79
C ALA A 146 19.79 -11.60 -13.28
N PRO A 147 20.00 -10.54 -14.08
CA PRO A 147 21.32 -10.06 -14.47
C PRO A 147 22.09 -9.35 -13.34
N ASN A 148 21.44 -9.10 -12.21
CA ASN A 148 21.93 -8.35 -11.04
C ASN A 148 21.76 -9.17 -9.73
N ASP A 149 21.81 -8.51 -8.58
CA ASP A 149 21.61 -9.08 -7.24
C ASP A 149 20.17 -9.52 -6.92
N GLY A 150 19.26 -9.50 -7.90
CA GLY A 150 17.85 -9.83 -7.75
C GLY A 150 16.98 -8.67 -7.24
N SER A 151 17.58 -7.52 -6.90
CA SER A 151 16.83 -6.31 -6.54
C SER A 151 16.08 -5.72 -7.74
N GLY A 152 14.94 -5.10 -7.50
CA GLY A 152 14.18 -4.43 -8.57
C GLY A 152 12.67 -4.57 -8.45
N LEU A 153 11.98 -4.30 -9.56
CA LEU A 153 10.52 -4.21 -9.61
C LEU A 153 9.83 -5.53 -9.23
N LEU A 154 10.36 -6.67 -9.68
CA LEU A 154 9.77 -7.99 -9.37
C LEU A 154 9.86 -8.32 -7.88
N ALA A 155 11.06 -8.17 -7.29
CA ALA A 155 11.27 -8.42 -5.87
C ALA A 155 10.36 -7.56 -5.01
N THR A 156 10.30 -6.27 -5.31
CA THR A 156 9.48 -5.29 -4.60
C THR A 156 8.00 -5.60 -4.74
N SER A 157 7.53 -5.92 -5.96
CA SER A 157 6.13 -6.29 -6.21
C SER A 157 5.70 -7.56 -5.49
N LEU A 158 6.59 -8.56 -5.38
CA LEU A 158 6.34 -9.80 -4.65
C LEU A 158 6.22 -9.54 -3.14
N ILE A 159 7.17 -8.82 -2.55
CA ILE A 159 7.13 -8.49 -1.11
C ILE A 159 5.89 -7.67 -0.76
N LEU A 160 5.60 -6.61 -1.52
CA LEU A 160 4.40 -5.80 -1.30
C LEU A 160 3.13 -6.63 -1.54
N GLY A 161 3.11 -7.49 -2.55
CA GLY A 161 1.99 -8.39 -2.82
C GLY A 161 1.68 -9.30 -1.63
N ILE A 162 2.70 -9.94 -1.05
CA ILE A 162 2.55 -10.76 0.16
C ILE A 162 2.04 -9.91 1.33
N MET A 163 2.54 -8.69 1.48
CA MET A 163 2.20 -7.80 2.58
C MET A 163 0.76 -7.25 2.51
N ILE A 164 0.23 -6.96 1.31
CA ILE A 164 -1.15 -6.47 1.16
C ILE A 164 -2.18 -7.61 1.18
N MET A 165 -1.77 -8.83 0.84
CA MET A 165 -2.66 -10.01 0.72
C MET A 165 -3.52 -10.23 1.97
N PRO A 166 -3.01 -10.20 3.22
CA PRO A 166 -3.83 -10.39 4.42
C PRO A 166 -4.96 -9.37 4.56
N THR A 167 -4.70 -8.11 4.22
CA THR A 167 -5.69 -7.03 4.25
C THR A 167 -6.81 -7.29 3.25
N VAL A 168 -6.45 -7.65 2.01
CA VAL A 168 -7.42 -7.98 0.97
C VAL A 168 -8.23 -9.21 1.34
N VAL A 169 -7.58 -10.27 1.85
CA VAL A 169 -8.27 -11.50 2.30
C VAL A 169 -9.28 -11.19 3.39
N SER A 170 -8.88 -10.51 4.44
CA SER A 170 -9.72 -10.27 5.62
C SER A 170 -10.95 -9.45 5.29
N LEU A 171 -10.78 -8.34 4.58
CA LEU A 171 -11.88 -7.44 4.23
C LEU A 171 -12.79 -8.02 3.15
N SER A 172 -12.22 -8.63 2.09
CA SER A 172 -13.02 -9.29 1.05
C SER A 172 -13.84 -10.43 1.62
N LYS A 173 -13.24 -11.27 2.48
CA LYS A 173 -13.95 -12.36 3.16
C LYS A 173 -15.11 -11.83 3.99
N THR A 174 -14.89 -10.81 4.82
CA THR A 174 -15.94 -10.21 5.65
C THR A 174 -17.07 -9.64 4.78
N SER A 175 -16.74 -8.98 3.68
CA SER A 175 -17.73 -8.43 2.74
C SER A 175 -18.53 -9.50 2.03
N LEU A 176 -17.90 -10.62 1.65
CA LEU A 176 -18.55 -11.77 1.05
C LEU A 176 -19.50 -12.49 2.05
N GLU A 177 -19.08 -12.64 3.30
CA GLU A 177 -19.86 -13.25 4.37
C GLU A 177 -21.03 -12.37 4.85
N ALA A 178 -20.95 -11.05 4.64
CA ALA A 178 -22.01 -10.09 4.98
C ALA A 178 -23.19 -10.11 4.00
N VAL A 179 -23.04 -10.70 2.82
CA VAL A 179 -24.14 -10.83 1.86
C VAL A 179 -25.23 -11.75 2.44
N PRO A 180 -26.51 -11.33 2.45
CA PRO A 180 -27.61 -12.17 2.94
C PRO A 180 -27.67 -13.51 2.22
N ARG A 181 -27.88 -14.60 2.96
CA ARG A 181 -27.93 -15.96 2.41
C ARG A 181 -28.99 -16.15 1.34
N SER A 182 -30.08 -15.36 1.37
CA SER A 182 -31.13 -15.37 0.37
C SER A 182 -30.63 -15.15 -1.06
N TYR A 183 -29.55 -14.37 -1.25
CA TYR A 183 -28.92 -14.20 -2.57
C TYR A 183 -28.33 -15.50 -3.10
N TYR A 184 -27.62 -16.23 -2.25
CA TYR A 184 -27.02 -17.51 -2.59
C TYR A 184 -28.09 -18.60 -2.80
N GLU A 185 -29.02 -18.73 -1.86
CA GLU A 185 -30.09 -19.72 -1.91
C GLU A 185 -31.05 -19.48 -3.07
N GLY A 186 -31.38 -18.20 -3.37
CA GLY A 186 -32.19 -17.84 -4.53
C GLY A 186 -31.53 -18.21 -5.87
N ALA A 187 -30.21 -18.01 -5.99
CA ALA A 187 -29.49 -18.45 -7.19
C ALA A 187 -29.53 -19.98 -7.35
N LEU A 188 -29.37 -20.75 -6.27
CA LEU A 188 -29.48 -22.22 -6.32
C LEU A 188 -30.88 -22.67 -6.68
N ALA A 189 -31.91 -22.01 -6.15
CA ALA A 189 -33.32 -22.32 -6.44
C ALA A 189 -33.67 -22.13 -7.95
N LEU A 190 -32.95 -21.22 -8.63
CA LEU A 190 -33.04 -20.99 -10.08
C LEU A 190 -32.18 -21.98 -10.90
N GLY A 191 -31.59 -23.00 -10.28
CA GLY A 191 -30.82 -24.05 -10.93
C GLY A 191 -29.34 -23.72 -11.15
N SER A 192 -28.81 -22.62 -10.53
CA SER A 192 -27.38 -22.33 -10.61
C SER A 192 -26.55 -23.36 -9.86
N THR A 193 -25.36 -23.68 -10.35
CA THR A 193 -24.37 -24.45 -9.59
C THR A 193 -23.81 -23.62 -8.43
N HIS A 194 -23.17 -24.27 -7.43
CA HIS A 194 -22.50 -23.59 -6.32
C HIS A 194 -21.56 -22.49 -6.80
N SER A 195 -20.68 -22.77 -7.75
CA SER A 195 -19.73 -21.79 -8.29
C SER A 195 -20.42 -20.63 -9.01
N GLN A 196 -21.48 -20.90 -9.80
CA GLN A 196 -22.27 -19.85 -10.45
C GLN A 196 -22.96 -18.94 -9.44
N ALA A 197 -23.53 -19.50 -8.37
CA ALA A 197 -24.15 -18.73 -7.28
C ALA A 197 -23.12 -17.83 -6.58
N VAL A 198 -21.92 -18.36 -6.26
CA VAL A 198 -20.85 -17.61 -5.58
C VAL A 198 -20.32 -16.49 -6.49
N PHE A 199 -19.81 -16.80 -7.69
CA PHE A 199 -19.18 -15.80 -8.56
C PHE A 199 -20.19 -14.93 -9.31
N GLY A 200 -21.34 -15.49 -9.70
CA GLY A 200 -22.36 -14.78 -10.48
C GLY A 200 -23.25 -13.86 -9.62
N THR A 201 -23.56 -14.24 -8.39
CA THR A 201 -24.54 -13.55 -7.55
C THR A 201 -23.89 -12.94 -6.31
N VAL A 202 -23.28 -13.75 -5.45
CA VAL A 202 -22.76 -13.27 -4.15
C VAL A 202 -21.60 -12.30 -4.33
N THR A 203 -20.64 -12.60 -5.19
CA THR A 203 -19.50 -11.70 -5.45
C THR A 203 -19.96 -10.37 -6.04
N LYS A 204 -20.96 -10.38 -6.93
CA LYS A 204 -21.54 -9.14 -7.46
C LYS A 204 -22.23 -8.32 -6.40
N ALA A 205 -22.96 -8.97 -5.48
CA ALA A 205 -23.58 -8.29 -4.34
C ALA A 205 -22.54 -7.70 -3.37
N ALA A 206 -21.39 -8.37 -3.17
CA ALA A 206 -20.28 -7.92 -2.33
C ALA A 206 -19.32 -6.95 -3.03
N LYS A 207 -19.57 -6.55 -4.28
CA LYS A 207 -18.62 -5.79 -5.12
C LYS A 207 -18.06 -4.55 -4.42
N SER A 208 -18.89 -3.77 -3.74
CA SER A 208 -18.46 -2.55 -3.04
C SER A 208 -17.43 -2.84 -1.96
N GLY A 209 -17.65 -3.87 -1.14
CA GLY A 209 -16.72 -4.25 -0.09
C GLY A 209 -15.44 -4.89 -0.61
N VAL A 210 -15.52 -5.69 -1.67
CA VAL A 210 -14.34 -6.25 -2.35
C VAL A 210 -13.51 -5.13 -2.98
N THR A 211 -14.14 -4.15 -3.64
CA THR A 211 -13.44 -3.00 -4.20
C THR A 211 -12.79 -2.17 -3.10
N ALA A 212 -13.48 -1.94 -1.98
CA ALA A 212 -12.91 -1.22 -0.83
C ALA A 212 -11.67 -1.93 -0.27
N SER A 213 -11.65 -3.28 -0.23
CA SER A 213 -10.49 -4.05 0.22
C SER A 213 -9.28 -3.87 -0.70
N LEU A 214 -9.50 -3.82 -2.01
CA LEU A 214 -8.44 -3.57 -3.00
C LEU A 214 -7.91 -2.12 -2.90
N VAL A 215 -8.80 -1.13 -2.76
CA VAL A 215 -8.39 0.28 -2.55
C VAL A 215 -7.56 0.44 -1.28
N LEU A 216 -7.93 -0.24 -0.19
CA LEU A 216 -7.12 -0.21 1.03
C LEU A 216 -5.76 -0.91 0.84
N GLY A 217 -5.73 -2.00 0.08
CA GLY A 217 -4.49 -2.66 -0.34
C GLY A 217 -3.58 -1.74 -1.15
N ILE A 218 -4.14 -0.98 -2.11
CA ILE A 218 -3.42 0.03 -2.90
C ILE A 218 -2.84 1.11 -1.97
N GLY A 219 -3.66 1.67 -1.08
CA GLY A 219 -3.20 2.70 -0.13
C GLY A 219 -2.03 2.21 0.74
N ARG A 220 -2.08 0.95 1.19
CA ARG A 220 -0.99 0.33 1.93
C ARG A 220 0.27 0.15 1.09
N ALA A 221 0.14 -0.29 -0.16
CA ALA A 221 1.28 -0.47 -1.07
C ALA A 221 1.94 0.86 -1.45
N LEU A 222 1.15 1.91 -1.73
CA LEU A 222 1.64 3.25 -2.03
C LEU A 222 2.41 3.89 -0.86
N GLY A 223 1.95 3.64 0.37
CA GLY A 223 2.57 4.19 1.58
C GLY A 223 3.74 3.36 2.13
N GLU A 224 4.04 2.19 1.54
CA GLU A 224 5.11 1.35 2.07
C GLU A 224 6.49 1.93 1.78
N THR A 225 7.32 1.97 2.81
CA THR A 225 8.63 2.60 2.76
C THR A 225 9.74 1.60 3.05
N MET A 226 9.73 1.01 4.26
CA MET A 226 10.88 0.27 4.77
C MET A 226 11.13 -1.03 4.01
N ALA A 227 10.09 -1.80 3.69
CA ALA A 227 10.25 -3.02 2.91
C ALA A 227 10.76 -2.71 1.49
N VAL A 228 10.31 -1.60 0.88
CA VAL A 228 10.75 -1.19 -0.46
C VAL A 228 12.19 -0.74 -0.46
N VAL A 229 12.61 0.11 0.49
CA VAL A 229 14.02 0.55 0.63
C VAL A 229 14.97 -0.65 0.66
N MET A 230 14.55 -1.74 1.26
CA MET A 230 15.40 -2.92 1.42
C MET A 230 15.55 -3.78 0.14
N VAL A 231 14.58 -3.75 -0.78
CA VAL A 231 14.55 -4.69 -1.91
C VAL A 231 14.50 -4.05 -3.30
N ALA A 232 14.27 -2.73 -3.39
CA ALA A 232 14.15 -2.03 -4.68
C ALA A 232 15.47 -1.69 -5.35
N GLY A 233 16.59 -1.69 -4.60
CA GLY A 233 17.92 -1.29 -5.08
C GLY A 233 18.18 0.21 -5.06
N ASN A 234 17.14 1.06 -4.97
CA ASN A 234 17.15 2.51 -4.71
C ASN A 234 17.86 3.40 -5.74
N SER A 235 18.06 2.96 -6.98
CA SER A 235 18.60 3.82 -8.04
C SER A 235 17.52 4.80 -8.55
N VAL A 236 17.92 6.03 -8.86
CA VAL A 236 17.01 7.04 -9.46
C VAL A 236 16.92 6.79 -10.97
N ALA A 237 16.27 5.71 -11.35
CA ALA A 237 16.08 5.26 -12.73
C ALA A 237 14.65 4.83 -12.99
N TYR A 238 14.24 4.76 -14.25
CA TYR A 238 12.99 4.12 -14.63
C TYR A 238 13.06 2.59 -14.41
N PRO A 239 11.98 1.94 -13.97
CA PRO A 239 11.91 0.49 -13.90
C PRO A 239 11.66 -0.10 -15.31
N GLU A 240 12.66 -0.05 -16.19
CA GLU A 240 12.55 -0.51 -17.58
C GLU A 240 12.39 -2.01 -17.71
N SER A 241 12.80 -2.77 -16.71
CA SER A 241 12.60 -4.22 -16.63
C SER A 241 12.21 -4.65 -15.21
N LEU A 242 11.78 -5.91 -15.09
CA LEU A 242 11.41 -6.50 -13.81
C LEU A 242 12.57 -6.60 -12.81
N PHE A 243 13.81 -6.58 -13.28
CA PHE A 243 15.02 -6.73 -12.48
C PHE A 243 15.82 -5.43 -12.35
N ASN A 244 15.36 -4.32 -12.94
CA ASN A 244 16.05 -3.05 -12.79
C ASN A 244 15.77 -2.43 -11.43
N SER A 245 16.85 -1.96 -10.81
CA SER A 245 16.79 -1.16 -9.60
C SER A 245 16.09 0.17 -9.88
N PHE A 246 15.25 0.60 -8.96
CA PHE A 246 14.49 1.85 -9.04
C PHE A 246 14.27 2.42 -7.64
N ARG A 247 13.73 3.63 -7.56
CA ARG A 247 13.40 4.29 -6.30
C ARG A 247 11.93 4.70 -6.29
N VAL A 248 11.25 4.53 -5.14
CA VAL A 248 9.88 5.02 -4.93
C VAL A 248 9.90 6.33 -4.16
N LEU A 249 8.80 7.09 -4.21
CA LEU A 249 8.67 8.39 -3.54
C LEU A 249 8.92 8.30 -2.03
N THR A 250 8.29 7.34 -1.37
CA THR A 250 8.41 7.14 0.07
C THR A 250 9.83 6.75 0.49
N ALA A 251 10.52 5.92 -0.32
CA ALA A 251 11.91 5.56 -0.09
C ALA A 251 12.84 6.77 -0.26
N ASN A 252 12.59 7.62 -1.24
CA ASN A 252 13.37 8.84 -1.44
C ASN A 252 13.32 9.75 -0.22
N ILE A 253 12.13 10.00 0.34
CA ILE A 253 11.97 10.82 1.55
C ILE A 253 12.85 10.28 2.69
N VAL A 254 12.81 8.99 2.96
CA VAL A 254 13.57 8.41 4.09
C VAL A 254 15.07 8.40 3.83
N LEU A 255 15.50 8.12 2.60
CA LEU A 255 16.92 8.07 2.25
C LEU A 255 17.58 9.46 2.27
N GLU A 256 16.84 10.49 1.86
CA GLU A 256 17.37 11.85 1.72
C GLU A 256 17.14 12.70 2.99
N MET A 257 16.17 12.35 3.84
CA MET A 257 15.77 13.16 5.01
C MET A 257 16.93 13.49 5.96
N GLY A 258 17.92 12.60 6.10
CA GLY A 258 19.07 12.79 6.96
C GLY A 258 20.11 13.79 6.42
N TYR A 259 20.08 14.05 5.11
CA TYR A 259 21.06 14.89 4.39
C TYR A 259 20.40 16.11 3.75
N ALA A 260 19.08 16.23 3.87
CA ALA A 260 18.30 17.26 3.20
C ALA A 260 18.67 18.66 3.69
N GLY A 261 19.06 19.55 2.75
CA GLY A 261 19.21 20.99 2.99
C GLY A 261 17.85 21.70 3.11
N GLU A 262 17.85 22.99 3.44
CA GLU A 262 16.62 23.78 3.68
C GLU A 262 15.61 23.71 2.51
N VAL A 263 16.08 23.66 1.27
CA VAL A 263 15.20 23.59 0.08
C VAL A 263 14.57 22.20 -0.09
N GLN A 264 15.27 21.14 0.31
CA GLN A 264 14.77 19.77 0.24
C GLN A 264 13.79 19.44 1.37
N GLN A 265 13.90 20.14 2.50
CA GLN A 265 13.02 19.94 3.66
C GLN A 265 11.65 20.61 3.49
N GLY A 266 11.53 21.58 2.57
CA GLY A 266 10.26 22.22 2.21
C GLY A 266 9.53 21.44 1.17
#